data_3de560d1947b84cc72a97bb791e45be3
#
_entry.id   3de560d1947b84cc72a97bb791e45be3
#
_cell.length_a   1.000
_cell.length_b   1.000
_cell.length_c   1.000
_cell.angle_alpha   90.00
_cell.angle_beta   90.00
_cell.angle_gamma   90.00
#
_symmetry.space_group_name_H-M   'P 1'
#
loop_
_entity.id
_entity.type
_entity.pdbx_description
1 polymer ?
#
loop_
_entity_poly.entity_id
_entity_poly.type
_entity_poly.pdbx_seq_one_letter_code
_entity_poly.pdbx_strand_id
1 'polypeptide(L)'
;MTGHDSASGTTHRVGPTGGTGANGGPRIVGIVQARMGSSRLPGKVLRPLAGRSVLGRVVRAARDSGVLADLVVATSTDPVDDAVVAESARLGVPCHRGPVDDVLDRFVGALAAHPGDAVMRFTADCPLLDPEIITLVASVYRAVPGLDYASTSIARTLPRGLDVEIIRAETLRTLDRLATGHHRVHVTSYAYTHPELFRVLGVTLTPDRSALRLTLDTEQDWALVNAVIDHFGDVSVPLAKLADWLDGQPRLRALNADVRQKRLEES
;
A
#
# COMPACT_ATOMS: atom_id res chain seq x y z
N MET A 1 -37.09 22.84 -55.15
CA MET A 1 -37.55 21.78 -54.25
C MET A 1 -36.31 21.18 -53.61
N THR A 2 -36.03 21.65 -52.41
CA THR A 2 -34.82 21.40 -51.66
C THR A 2 -35.17 20.51 -50.48
N GLY A 3 -34.63 19.30 -50.43
CA GLY A 3 -34.74 18.39 -49.28
C GLY A 3 -33.54 18.55 -48.35
N HIS A 4 -33.79 18.96 -47.11
CA HIS A 4 -32.80 18.95 -46.04
C HIS A 4 -32.80 17.58 -45.38
N ASP A 5 -31.68 16.89 -45.40
CA ASP A 5 -31.42 15.71 -44.58
C ASP A 5 -30.73 16.13 -43.29
N SER A 6 -31.40 15.89 -42.17
CA SER A 6 -30.91 16.17 -40.83
C SER A 6 -30.27 14.90 -40.26
N ALA A 7 -28.94 14.89 -40.19
CA ALA A 7 -28.20 13.84 -39.50
C ALA A 7 -28.29 14.05 -37.97
N SER A 8 -29.01 13.18 -37.29
CA SER A 8 -29.06 13.09 -35.82
C SER A 8 -27.82 12.38 -35.29
N GLY A 9 -26.87 13.14 -34.72
CA GLY A 9 -25.73 12.61 -34.01
C GLY A 9 -26.14 12.08 -32.63
N THR A 10 -26.10 10.76 -32.46
CA THR A 10 -26.31 10.10 -31.17
C THR A 10 -25.03 10.19 -30.35
N THR A 11 -24.96 11.11 -29.40
CA THR A 11 -23.88 11.13 -28.38
C THR A 11 -24.11 10.06 -27.35
N HIS A 12 -23.33 8.97 -27.40
CA HIS A 12 -23.25 8.02 -26.31
C HIS A 12 -22.59 8.67 -25.08
N ARG A 13 -23.41 9.11 -24.12
CA ARG A 13 -22.95 9.37 -22.75
C ARG A 13 -22.66 8.04 -22.08
N VAL A 14 -21.38 7.71 -21.93
CA VAL A 14 -20.97 6.67 -20.98
C VAL A 14 -21.12 7.27 -19.59
N GLY A 15 -22.13 6.84 -18.86
CA GLY A 15 -22.33 7.22 -17.46
C GLY A 15 -21.26 6.56 -16.55
N PRO A 16 -20.87 7.21 -15.43
CA PRO A 16 -19.94 6.62 -14.49
C PRO A 16 -20.61 5.47 -13.74
N THR A 17 -20.16 4.23 -13.99
CA THR A 17 -20.49 3.07 -13.16
C THR A 17 -19.54 3.01 -11.96
N GLY A 18 -19.70 3.93 -11.03
CA GLY A 18 -19.00 3.93 -9.74
C GLY A 18 -20.01 3.79 -8.61
N GLY A 19 -19.96 2.68 -7.85
CA GLY A 19 -20.72 2.55 -6.62
C GLY A 19 -20.16 3.51 -5.57
N THR A 20 -20.97 4.44 -5.10
CA THR A 20 -20.59 5.35 -4.00
C THR A 20 -20.36 4.55 -2.72
N GLY A 21 -19.22 4.78 -2.07
CA GLY A 21 -18.98 4.29 -0.71
C GLY A 21 -20.01 4.89 0.29
N ALA A 22 -20.14 4.32 1.47
CA ALA A 22 -21.16 4.63 2.49
C ALA A 22 -21.28 6.14 2.86
N ASN A 23 -20.34 7.00 2.47
CA ASN A 23 -20.29 8.44 2.71
C ASN A 23 -20.29 9.29 1.42
N GLY A 24 -20.75 8.78 0.28
CA GLY A 24 -20.81 9.53 -0.99
C GLY A 24 -19.46 9.78 -1.68
N GLY A 25 -18.35 9.30 -1.13
CA GLY A 25 -17.00 9.42 -1.68
C GLY A 25 -16.55 8.17 -2.46
N PRO A 26 -15.33 8.18 -3.05
CA PRO A 26 -14.81 7.03 -3.78
C PRO A 26 -14.68 5.80 -2.89
N ARG A 27 -15.05 4.64 -3.43
CA ARG A 27 -14.87 3.34 -2.80
C ARG A 27 -13.39 2.96 -2.84
N ILE A 28 -12.72 2.93 -1.70
CA ILE A 28 -11.29 2.60 -1.58
C ILE A 28 -11.14 1.14 -1.17
N VAL A 29 -10.39 0.36 -1.94
CA VAL A 29 -10.03 -1.02 -1.64
C VAL A 29 -8.59 -1.07 -1.16
N GLY A 30 -8.35 -1.64 0.02
CA GLY A 30 -7.00 -1.91 0.50
C GLY A 30 -6.47 -3.21 -0.10
N ILE A 31 -5.24 -3.18 -0.64
CA ILE A 31 -4.55 -4.39 -1.13
C ILE A 31 -3.23 -4.51 -0.40
N VAL A 32 -3.06 -5.60 0.38
CA VAL A 32 -1.83 -5.91 1.11
C VAL A 32 -1.00 -6.88 0.27
N GLN A 33 0.11 -6.40 -0.27
CA GLN A 33 1.09 -7.23 -0.96
C GLN A 33 1.88 -8.07 0.05
N ALA A 34 1.82 -9.39 -0.05
CA ALA A 34 2.53 -10.32 0.83
C ALA A 34 3.11 -11.52 0.06
N ARG A 35 4.33 -11.94 0.38
CA ARG A 35 4.93 -13.20 -0.11
C ARG A 35 5.97 -13.73 0.88
N MET A 36 6.19 -15.04 0.88
CA MET A 36 7.22 -15.71 1.69
C MET A 36 8.63 -15.41 1.21
N GLY A 37 8.80 -15.19 -0.09
CA GLY A 37 10.09 -14.95 -0.74
C GLY A 37 10.69 -13.61 -0.35
N SER A 38 11.61 -13.60 0.61
CA SER A 38 12.45 -12.47 0.95
C SER A 38 13.89 -12.95 1.06
N SER A 39 14.82 -12.35 0.30
CA SER A 39 16.22 -12.81 0.27
C SER A 39 16.98 -12.51 1.56
N ARG A 40 16.67 -11.42 2.26
CA ARG A 40 17.36 -10.98 3.47
C ARG A 40 16.71 -11.46 4.76
N LEU A 41 15.40 -11.70 4.75
CA LEU A 41 14.62 -12.14 5.91
C LEU A 41 13.49 -13.09 5.44
N PRO A 42 13.78 -14.35 5.10
CA PRO A 42 12.79 -15.29 4.59
C PRO A 42 11.61 -15.48 5.54
N GLY A 43 10.39 -15.57 4.99
CA GLY A 43 9.18 -15.79 5.77
C GLY A 43 8.77 -14.64 6.70
N LYS A 44 9.42 -13.48 6.61
CA LYS A 44 9.22 -12.32 7.51
C LYS A 44 7.76 -11.95 7.72
N VAL A 45 6.93 -12.06 6.69
CA VAL A 45 5.51 -11.63 6.73
C VAL A 45 4.65 -12.47 7.67
N LEU A 46 5.07 -13.70 7.97
CA LEU A 46 4.38 -14.61 8.89
C LEU A 46 5.07 -14.75 10.25
N ARG A 47 6.27 -14.18 10.45
CA ARG A 47 6.94 -14.22 11.75
C ARG A 47 6.06 -13.56 12.83
N PRO A 48 5.95 -14.17 14.02
CA PRO A 48 5.14 -13.63 15.11
C PRO A 48 5.85 -12.46 15.81
N LEU A 49 5.10 -11.39 16.01
CA LEU A 49 5.48 -10.22 16.81
C LEU A 49 4.43 -10.03 17.92
N ALA A 50 4.76 -10.34 19.17
CA ALA A 50 3.83 -10.36 20.31
C ALA A 50 2.51 -11.10 19.99
N GLY A 51 2.61 -12.34 19.48
CA GLY A 51 1.47 -13.22 19.23
C GLY A 51 0.68 -12.97 17.93
N ARG A 52 1.02 -11.93 17.16
CA ARG A 52 0.41 -11.62 15.86
C ARG A 52 1.44 -11.70 14.75
N SER A 53 1.09 -12.28 13.59
CA SER A 53 1.98 -12.23 12.42
C SER A 53 2.23 -10.79 11.95
N VAL A 54 3.36 -10.56 11.28
CA VAL A 54 3.68 -9.26 10.66
C VAL A 54 2.55 -8.84 9.72
N LEU A 55 2.07 -9.74 8.85
CA LEU A 55 0.90 -9.53 7.98
C LEU A 55 -0.34 -9.15 8.81
N GLY A 56 -0.58 -9.84 9.92
CA GLY A 56 -1.72 -9.57 10.80
C GLY A 56 -1.69 -8.17 11.42
N ARG A 57 -0.51 -7.59 11.64
CA ARG A 57 -0.36 -6.20 12.12
C ARG A 57 -0.74 -5.21 11.03
N VAL A 58 -0.28 -5.42 9.80
CA VAL A 58 -0.64 -4.58 8.65
C VAL A 58 -2.14 -4.63 8.38
N VAL A 59 -2.73 -5.83 8.38
CA VAL A 59 -4.19 -6.03 8.23
C VAL A 59 -4.95 -5.27 9.31
N ARG A 60 -4.49 -5.32 10.56
CA ARG A 60 -5.12 -4.59 11.66
C ARG A 60 -5.06 -3.08 11.44
N ALA A 61 -3.87 -2.51 11.19
CA ALA A 61 -3.72 -1.08 10.96
C ALA A 61 -4.59 -0.59 9.79
N ALA A 62 -4.66 -1.37 8.70
CA ALA A 62 -5.53 -1.08 7.56
C ALA A 62 -7.02 -1.05 7.96
N ARG A 63 -7.49 -2.02 8.76
CA ARG A 63 -8.87 -2.06 9.27
C ARG A 63 -9.17 -0.94 10.25
N ASP A 64 -8.24 -0.68 11.18
CA ASP A 64 -8.40 0.35 12.22
C ASP A 64 -8.51 1.77 11.63
N SER A 65 -8.04 2.00 10.40
CA SER A 65 -8.20 3.27 9.69
C SER A 65 -9.66 3.62 9.37
N GLY A 66 -10.53 2.61 9.23
CA GLY A 66 -11.95 2.80 8.95
C GLY A 66 -12.29 3.39 7.58
N VAL A 67 -11.30 3.60 6.69
CA VAL A 67 -11.51 4.28 5.39
C VAL A 67 -11.68 3.35 4.21
N LEU A 68 -11.38 2.05 4.41
CA LEU A 68 -11.43 1.03 3.37
C LEU A 68 -12.82 0.41 3.28
N ALA A 69 -13.35 0.30 2.07
CA ALA A 69 -14.60 -0.40 1.81
C ALA A 69 -14.41 -1.92 1.74
N ASP A 70 -13.19 -2.36 1.38
CA ASP A 70 -12.77 -3.75 1.34
C ASP A 70 -11.27 -3.86 1.59
N LEU A 71 -10.79 -5.03 2.00
CA LEU A 71 -9.37 -5.32 2.23
C LEU A 71 -9.07 -6.72 1.71
N VAL A 72 -8.04 -6.86 0.87
CA VAL A 72 -7.62 -8.12 0.28
C VAL A 72 -6.10 -8.30 0.36
N VAL A 73 -5.64 -9.52 0.59
CA VAL A 73 -4.21 -9.87 0.48
C VAL A 73 -3.91 -10.31 -0.94
N ALA A 74 -2.85 -9.76 -1.54
CA ALA A 74 -2.36 -10.17 -2.85
C ALA A 74 -1.04 -10.95 -2.69
N THR A 75 -1.06 -12.26 -3.00
CA THR A 75 0.10 -13.15 -2.92
C THR A 75 0.38 -13.85 -4.25
N SER A 76 1.43 -14.66 -4.31
CA SER A 76 1.78 -15.34 -5.55
C SER A 76 1.14 -16.73 -5.67
N THR A 77 1.24 -17.31 -6.87
CA THR A 77 0.86 -18.71 -7.15
C THR A 77 1.95 -19.70 -6.77
N ASP A 78 3.11 -19.25 -6.27
CA ASP A 78 4.16 -20.12 -5.76
C ASP A 78 3.60 -20.97 -4.57
N PRO A 79 3.81 -22.28 -4.53
CA PRO A 79 3.37 -23.14 -3.41
C PRO A 79 3.89 -22.69 -2.03
N VAL A 80 5.05 -22.03 -1.95
CA VAL A 80 5.56 -21.51 -0.68
C VAL A 80 4.63 -20.44 -0.09
N ASP A 81 3.87 -19.73 -0.90
CA ASP A 81 2.92 -18.72 -0.50
C ASP A 81 1.56 -19.29 -0.04
N ASP A 82 1.34 -20.62 -0.07
CA ASP A 82 0.16 -21.26 0.53
C ASP A 82 0.05 -20.91 2.02
N ALA A 83 1.18 -20.70 2.68
CA ALA A 83 1.22 -20.23 4.06
C ALA A 83 0.62 -18.83 4.24
N VAL A 84 0.80 -17.93 3.25
CA VAL A 84 0.17 -16.60 3.24
C VAL A 84 -1.34 -16.72 3.04
N VAL A 85 -1.78 -17.63 2.19
CA VAL A 85 -3.22 -17.90 1.97
C VAL A 85 -3.87 -18.42 3.26
N ALA A 86 -3.23 -19.37 3.95
CA ALA A 86 -3.72 -19.90 5.22
C ALA A 86 -3.81 -18.81 6.30
N GLU A 87 -2.78 -17.97 6.41
CA GLU A 87 -2.79 -16.85 7.36
C GLU A 87 -3.86 -15.80 7.01
N SER A 88 -4.05 -15.49 5.72
CA SER A 88 -5.09 -14.59 5.26
C SER A 88 -6.50 -15.10 5.67
N ALA A 89 -6.75 -16.40 5.48
CA ALA A 89 -7.98 -17.03 5.93
C ALA A 89 -8.16 -16.95 7.46
N ARG A 90 -7.09 -17.19 8.24
CA ARG A 90 -7.10 -17.03 9.71
C ARG A 90 -7.41 -15.60 10.15
N LEU A 91 -6.96 -14.62 9.39
CA LEU A 91 -7.21 -13.19 9.63
C LEU A 91 -8.61 -12.76 9.13
N GLY A 92 -9.37 -13.63 8.45
CA GLY A 92 -10.65 -13.31 7.85
C GLY A 92 -10.53 -12.23 6.76
N VAL A 93 -9.47 -12.31 5.92
CA VAL A 93 -9.23 -11.42 4.79
C VAL A 93 -9.19 -12.26 3.51
N PRO A 94 -9.94 -11.91 2.46
CA PRO A 94 -9.83 -12.54 1.15
C PRO A 94 -8.39 -12.51 0.63
N CYS A 95 -8.01 -13.53 -0.13
CA CYS A 95 -6.68 -13.64 -0.72
C CYS A 95 -6.80 -13.85 -2.23
N HIS A 96 -6.15 -12.97 -3.00
CA HIS A 96 -5.97 -13.11 -4.45
C HIS A 96 -4.57 -13.65 -4.75
N ARG A 97 -4.46 -14.60 -5.69
CA ARG A 97 -3.18 -15.16 -6.14
C ARG A 97 -2.94 -14.84 -7.61
N GLY A 98 -1.70 -14.51 -7.95
CA GLY A 98 -1.28 -14.25 -9.33
C GLY A 98 0.21 -14.54 -9.55
N PRO A 99 0.80 -14.12 -10.69
CA PRO A 99 2.18 -14.43 -11.04
C PRO A 99 3.19 -13.97 -9.99
N VAL A 100 4.29 -14.72 -9.83
CA VAL A 100 5.38 -14.41 -8.86
C VAL A 100 6.07 -13.11 -9.22
N ASP A 101 6.42 -12.94 -10.50
CA ASP A 101 7.25 -11.83 -10.97
C ASP A 101 6.44 -10.62 -11.45
N ASP A 102 5.11 -10.71 -11.44
CA ASP A 102 4.21 -9.64 -11.85
C ASP A 102 3.27 -9.22 -10.70
N VAL A 103 3.77 -8.30 -9.88
CA VAL A 103 3.00 -7.79 -8.74
C VAL A 103 1.85 -6.91 -9.21
N LEU A 104 2.04 -6.15 -10.31
CA LEU A 104 1.00 -5.28 -10.86
C LEU A 104 -0.21 -6.11 -11.34
N ASP A 105 0.01 -7.24 -12.03
CA ASP A 105 -1.07 -8.15 -12.42
C ASP A 105 -1.84 -8.68 -11.20
N ARG A 106 -1.13 -9.01 -10.11
CA ARG A 106 -1.80 -9.41 -8.84
C ARG A 106 -2.71 -8.31 -8.29
N PHE A 107 -2.30 -7.04 -8.40
CA PHE A 107 -3.13 -5.92 -7.95
C PHE A 107 -4.34 -5.70 -8.86
N VAL A 108 -4.17 -5.81 -10.16
CA VAL A 108 -5.27 -5.69 -11.13
C VAL A 108 -6.28 -6.83 -10.96
N GLY A 109 -5.80 -8.06 -10.79
CA GLY A 109 -6.65 -9.23 -10.51
C GLY A 109 -7.39 -9.10 -9.18
N ALA A 110 -6.73 -8.64 -8.11
CA ALA A 110 -7.36 -8.38 -6.84
C ALA A 110 -8.45 -7.29 -6.95
N LEU A 111 -8.17 -6.19 -7.68
CA LEU A 111 -9.14 -5.13 -7.94
C LEU A 111 -10.32 -5.60 -8.80
N ALA A 112 -10.11 -6.54 -9.71
CA ALA A 112 -11.21 -7.13 -10.51
C ALA A 112 -12.14 -7.99 -9.65
N ALA A 113 -11.59 -8.75 -8.70
CA ALA A 113 -12.35 -9.55 -7.74
C ALA A 113 -13.03 -8.69 -6.65
N HIS A 114 -12.44 -7.57 -6.28
CA HIS A 114 -12.91 -6.63 -5.25
C HIS A 114 -12.99 -5.21 -5.84
N PRO A 115 -14.06 -4.87 -6.57
CA PRO A 115 -14.16 -3.62 -7.30
C PRO A 115 -14.15 -2.38 -6.40
N GLY A 116 -13.45 -1.33 -6.84
CA GLY A 116 -13.38 -0.03 -6.19
C GLY A 116 -12.98 1.08 -7.16
N ASP A 117 -13.08 2.34 -6.70
CA ASP A 117 -12.71 3.53 -7.46
C ASP A 117 -11.22 3.86 -7.30
N ALA A 118 -10.64 3.43 -6.16
CA ALA A 118 -9.23 3.59 -5.85
C ALA A 118 -8.70 2.38 -5.08
N VAL A 119 -7.40 2.14 -5.21
CA VAL A 119 -6.64 1.12 -4.48
C VAL A 119 -5.67 1.79 -3.53
N MET A 120 -5.72 1.42 -2.26
CA MET A 120 -4.70 1.76 -1.28
C MET A 120 -3.74 0.57 -1.14
N ARG A 121 -2.47 0.80 -1.49
CA ARG A 121 -1.43 -0.23 -1.49
C ARG A 121 -0.72 -0.27 -0.14
N PHE A 122 -0.61 -1.47 0.41
CA PHE A 122 0.19 -1.78 1.60
C PHE A 122 1.20 -2.88 1.29
N THR A 123 2.34 -2.86 1.97
CA THR A 123 3.32 -3.95 1.93
C THR A 123 3.36 -4.65 3.29
N ALA A 124 3.34 -5.98 3.26
CA ALA A 124 3.22 -6.80 4.47
C ALA A 124 4.46 -6.76 5.39
N ASP A 125 5.49 -6.02 5.04
CA ASP A 125 6.70 -5.82 5.85
C ASP A 125 6.71 -4.51 6.65
N CYS A 126 5.57 -3.85 6.77
CA CYS A 126 5.37 -2.59 7.49
C CYS A 126 4.48 -2.77 8.74
N PRO A 127 4.93 -3.51 9.78
CA PRO A 127 4.08 -3.90 10.92
C PRO A 127 3.70 -2.76 11.86
N LEU A 128 4.32 -1.59 11.70
CA LEU A 128 4.10 -0.39 12.53
C LEU A 128 3.29 0.68 11.79
N LEU A 129 2.57 0.31 10.73
CA LEU A 129 1.68 1.21 10.01
C LEU A 129 0.72 1.91 10.98
N ASP A 130 0.57 3.22 10.76
CA ASP A 130 -0.29 4.09 11.56
C ASP A 130 -1.65 4.29 10.86
N PRO A 131 -2.78 3.90 11.47
CA PRO A 131 -4.11 4.11 10.94
C PRO A 131 -4.45 5.59 10.65
N GLU A 132 -3.89 6.52 11.41
CA GLU A 132 -4.12 7.96 11.20
C GLU A 132 -3.47 8.44 9.88
N ILE A 133 -2.28 7.92 9.55
CA ILE A 133 -1.61 8.22 8.26
C ILE A 133 -2.43 7.63 7.09
N ILE A 134 -2.98 6.43 7.25
CA ILE A 134 -3.86 5.82 6.25
C ILE A 134 -5.08 6.70 6.02
N THR A 135 -5.71 7.16 7.09
CA THR A 135 -6.88 8.06 7.05
C THR A 135 -6.54 9.41 6.42
N LEU A 136 -5.37 9.97 6.74
CA LEU A 136 -4.89 11.23 6.16
C LEU A 136 -4.74 11.11 4.63
N VAL A 137 -4.05 10.07 4.14
CA VAL A 137 -3.83 9.87 2.69
C VAL A 137 -5.16 9.67 1.96
N ALA A 138 -6.10 8.92 2.54
CA ALA A 138 -7.45 8.77 1.99
C ALA A 138 -8.20 10.11 1.92
N SER A 139 -8.07 10.95 2.95
CA SER A 139 -8.72 12.26 3.03
C SER A 139 -8.13 13.23 1.99
N VAL A 140 -6.81 13.27 1.84
CA VAL A 140 -6.13 14.05 0.81
C VAL A 140 -6.59 13.62 -0.59
N TYR A 141 -6.64 12.31 -0.84
CA TYR A 141 -7.10 11.79 -2.13
C TYR A 141 -8.55 12.21 -2.45
N ARG A 142 -9.44 12.15 -1.47
CA ARG A 142 -10.84 12.59 -1.62
C ARG A 142 -10.98 14.07 -1.85
N ALA A 143 -10.10 14.88 -1.25
CA ALA A 143 -10.13 16.33 -1.32
C ALA A 143 -9.59 16.92 -2.65
N VAL A 144 -8.82 16.12 -3.43
CA VAL A 144 -8.20 16.58 -4.68
C VAL A 144 -8.83 15.87 -5.89
N PRO A 145 -9.84 16.49 -6.54
CA PRO A 145 -10.52 15.91 -7.70
C PRO A 145 -9.54 15.62 -8.85
N GLY A 146 -9.69 14.48 -9.48
CA GLY A 146 -8.89 14.11 -10.64
C GLY A 146 -7.47 13.66 -10.31
N LEU A 147 -7.13 13.43 -9.04
CA LEU A 147 -5.83 12.88 -8.63
C LEU A 147 -5.71 11.43 -9.08
N ASP A 148 -4.59 11.08 -9.71
CA ASP A 148 -4.29 9.72 -10.15
C ASP A 148 -3.57 8.91 -9.09
N TYR A 149 -2.62 9.54 -8.38
CA TYR A 149 -1.80 8.89 -7.37
C TYR A 149 -1.40 9.86 -6.25
N ALA A 150 -1.46 9.41 -5.02
CA ALA A 150 -0.89 10.10 -3.87
C ALA A 150 -0.08 9.15 -3.00
N SER A 151 1.03 9.62 -2.44
CA SER A 151 1.88 8.80 -1.58
C SER A 151 2.70 9.63 -0.60
N THR A 152 2.97 9.05 0.56
CA THR A 152 3.91 9.56 1.56
C THR A 152 5.37 9.33 1.18
N SER A 153 5.64 8.56 0.10
CA SER A 153 7.00 8.18 -0.30
C SER A 153 7.63 9.10 -1.36
N ILE A 154 6.84 9.93 -2.07
CA ILE A 154 7.34 10.81 -3.16
C ILE A 154 8.25 11.90 -2.60
N ALA A 155 7.78 12.65 -1.61
CA ALA A 155 8.56 13.63 -0.87
C ALA A 155 8.65 13.15 0.58
N ARG A 156 9.59 12.25 0.83
CA ARG A 156 9.64 11.50 2.07
C ARG A 156 9.96 12.38 3.28
N THR A 157 9.02 12.45 4.21
CA THR A 157 9.19 13.00 5.57
C THR A 157 8.82 11.98 6.64
N LEU A 158 8.25 10.84 6.25
CA LEU A 158 7.90 9.75 7.16
C LEU A 158 9.00 8.68 7.20
N PRO A 159 9.10 7.94 8.32
CA PRO A 159 9.95 6.75 8.40
C PRO A 159 9.63 5.74 7.30
N ARG A 160 10.64 5.05 6.77
CA ARG A 160 10.39 3.85 5.95
C ARG A 160 9.65 2.80 6.76
N GLY A 161 8.58 2.24 6.18
CA GLY A 161 7.69 1.30 6.87
C GLY A 161 6.38 1.94 7.34
N LEU A 162 6.22 3.26 7.14
CA LEU A 162 4.95 3.97 7.30
C LEU A 162 4.47 4.53 5.95
N ASP A 163 4.86 3.85 4.87
CA ASP A 163 4.52 4.25 3.52
C ASP A 163 3.06 3.87 3.21
N VAL A 164 2.29 4.87 2.79
CA VAL A 164 0.90 4.72 2.35
C VAL A 164 0.77 5.31 0.96
N GLU A 165 0.20 4.53 0.06
CA GLU A 165 0.01 4.87 -1.34
C GLU A 165 -1.46 4.65 -1.73
N ILE A 166 -2.03 5.59 -2.48
CA ILE A 166 -3.36 5.45 -3.06
C ILE A 166 -3.31 5.79 -4.55
N ILE A 167 -3.92 4.95 -5.36
CA ILE A 167 -3.97 5.08 -6.81
C ILE A 167 -5.40 4.91 -7.30
N ARG A 168 -5.82 5.72 -8.28
CA ARG A 168 -7.10 5.55 -8.95
C ARG A 168 -7.16 4.19 -9.63
N ALA A 169 -8.29 3.51 -9.55
CA ALA A 169 -8.47 2.19 -10.15
C ALA A 169 -8.25 2.19 -11.68
N GLU A 170 -8.71 3.23 -12.37
CA GLU A 170 -8.49 3.39 -13.82
C GLU A 170 -7.01 3.63 -14.14
N THR A 171 -6.32 4.42 -13.33
CA THR A 171 -4.88 4.63 -13.46
C THR A 171 -4.13 3.31 -13.27
N LEU A 172 -4.47 2.50 -12.26
CA LEU A 172 -3.87 1.17 -12.06
C LEU A 172 -4.03 0.28 -13.29
N ARG A 173 -5.23 0.25 -13.92
CA ARG A 173 -5.47 -0.48 -15.19
C ARG A 173 -4.67 0.10 -16.35
N THR A 174 -4.42 1.39 -16.35
CA THR A 174 -3.56 2.04 -17.35
C THR A 174 -2.10 1.65 -17.16
N LEU A 175 -1.62 1.59 -15.93
CA LEU A 175 -0.28 1.10 -15.62
C LEU A 175 -0.09 -0.34 -16.09
N ASP A 176 -1.10 -1.21 -15.94
CA ASP A 176 -1.05 -2.60 -16.42
C ASP A 176 -0.77 -2.71 -17.92
N ARG A 177 -1.26 -1.76 -18.72
CA ARG A 177 -1.02 -1.69 -20.16
C ARG A 177 0.33 -1.07 -20.55
N LEU A 178 0.84 -0.15 -19.73
CA LEU A 178 2.03 0.65 -20.05
C LEU A 178 3.31 0.18 -19.37
N ALA A 179 3.21 -0.35 -18.14
CA ALA A 179 4.36 -0.69 -17.34
C ALA A 179 5.05 -1.96 -17.81
N THR A 180 6.39 -1.91 -17.85
CA THR A 180 7.26 -3.03 -18.20
C THR A 180 8.41 -3.15 -17.19
N GLY A 181 9.11 -4.29 -17.17
CA GLY A 181 10.30 -4.51 -16.34
C GLY A 181 10.03 -4.30 -14.84
N HIS A 182 10.89 -3.54 -14.17
CA HIS A 182 10.80 -3.29 -12.73
C HIS A 182 9.50 -2.58 -12.29
N HIS A 183 8.84 -1.85 -13.19
CA HIS A 183 7.56 -1.22 -12.89
C HIS A 183 6.44 -2.24 -12.64
N ARG A 184 6.53 -3.44 -13.18
CA ARG A 184 5.56 -4.51 -12.89
C ARG A 184 5.72 -5.08 -11.48
N VAL A 185 6.94 -5.02 -10.93
CA VAL A 185 7.25 -5.44 -9.56
C VAL A 185 6.89 -4.34 -8.55
N HIS A 186 7.14 -3.07 -8.90
CA HIS A 186 6.93 -1.91 -8.02
C HIS A 186 5.60 -1.19 -8.25
N VAL A 187 4.61 -1.87 -8.78
CA VAL A 187 3.18 -1.56 -8.98
C VAL A 187 2.88 -0.10 -9.38
N THR A 188 3.23 0.87 -8.54
CA THR A 188 2.89 2.29 -8.68
C THR A 188 4.03 3.13 -9.25
N SER A 189 5.23 2.54 -9.43
CA SER A 189 6.44 3.27 -9.81
C SER A 189 6.33 3.96 -11.17
N TYR A 190 5.62 3.38 -12.13
CA TYR A 190 5.40 4.00 -13.43
C TYR A 190 4.63 5.33 -13.30
N ALA A 191 3.66 5.42 -12.37
CA ALA A 191 2.87 6.64 -12.18
C ALA A 191 3.72 7.82 -11.71
N TYR A 192 4.56 7.63 -10.69
CA TYR A 192 5.34 8.73 -10.13
C TYR A 192 6.65 9.02 -10.89
N THR A 193 7.08 8.14 -11.79
CA THR A 193 8.21 8.41 -12.69
C THR A 193 7.79 9.07 -14.00
N HIS A 194 6.46 9.15 -14.29
CA HIS A 194 5.90 9.81 -15.47
C HIS A 194 4.87 10.88 -15.06
N PRO A 195 5.30 11.92 -14.32
CA PRO A 195 4.37 12.97 -13.84
C PRO A 195 3.75 13.81 -14.97
N GLU A 196 4.27 13.70 -16.19
CA GLU A 196 3.69 14.28 -17.39
C GLU A 196 2.40 13.56 -17.86
N LEU A 197 2.23 12.29 -17.47
CA LEU A 197 1.06 11.47 -17.83
C LEU A 197 0.02 11.39 -16.71
N PHE A 198 0.45 11.56 -15.46
CA PHE A 198 -0.39 11.32 -14.27
C PHE A 198 -0.33 12.49 -13.29
N ARG A 199 -1.47 12.79 -12.68
CA ARG A 199 -1.56 13.78 -11.58
C ARG A 199 -1.12 13.12 -10.29
N VAL A 200 0.11 13.45 -9.86
CA VAL A 200 0.80 12.84 -8.73
C VAL A 200 0.92 13.84 -7.58
N LEU A 201 0.68 13.39 -6.34
CA LEU A 201 0.78 14.22 -5.14
C LEU A 201 1.63 13.53 -4.05
N GLY A 202 2.66 14.23 -3.57
CA GLY A 202 3.40 13.84 -2.37
C GLY A 202 2.70 14.34 -1.11
N VAL A 203 2.44 13.45 -0.15
CA VAL A 203 1.90 13.80 1.17
C VAL A 203 3.03 13.85 2.17
N THR A 204 3.23 15.00 2.81
CA THR A 204 4.31 15.24 3.77
C THR A 204 3.76 15.56 5.15
N LEU A 205 4.50 15.23 6.19
CA LEU A 205 4.22 15.58 7.58
C LEU A 205 5.42 16.26 8.22
N THR A 206 5.17 17.11 9.20
CA THR A 206 6.21 17.75 10.03
C THR A 206 6.08 17.26 11.47
N PRO A 207 7.21 17.08 12.19
CA PRO A 207 8.59 17.23 11.73
C PRO A 207 9.04 16.09 10.79
N ASP A 208 10.10 16.32 10.02
CA ASP A 208 10.72 15.28 9.18
C ASP A 208 11.31 14.17 10.05
N ARG A 209 10.83 12.94 9.84
CA ARG A 209 11.25 11.70 10.51
C ARG A 209 11.80 10.66 9.51
N SER A 210 12.14 11.09 8.30
CA SER A 210 12.59 10.20 7.20
C SER A 210 13.88 9.46 7.51
N ALA A 211 14.67 9.93 8.49
CA ALA A 211 15.87 9.25 8.96
C ALA A 211 15.57 7.95 9.76
N LEU A 212 14.34 7.76 10.23
CA LEU A 212 13.95 6.53 10.91
C LEU A 212 13.59 5.43 9.89
N ARG A 213 13.93 4.19 10.26
CA ARG A 213 13.60 3.00 9.46
C ARG A 213 12.81 2.01 10.33
N LEU A 214 11.55 1.74 9.94
CA LEU A 214 10.56 0.96 10.71
C LEU A 214 9.94 -0.17 9.86
N THR A 215 10.52 -0.46 8.68
CA THR A 215 10.16 -1.62 7.86
C THR A 215 10.97 -2.85 8.26
N LEU A 216 10.54 -4.04 7.86
CA LEU A 216 11.21 -5.31 8.14
C LEU A 216 11.85 -5.88 6.89
N ASP A 217 13.17 -5.73 6.74
CA ASP A 217 13.93 -6.31 5.64
C ASP A 217 15.13 -7.14 6.10
N THR A 218 15.65 -6.87 7.29
CA THR A 218 16.86 -7.50 7.85
C THR A 218 16.64 -7.90 9.30
N GLU A 219 17.56 -8.69 9.87
CA GLU A 219 17.52 -9.02 11.30
C GLU A 219 17.72 -7.78 12.20
N GLN A 220 18.44 -6.76 11.73
CA GLN A 220 18.57 -5.49 12.44
C GLN A 220 17.23 -4.75 12.51
N ASP A 221 16.48 -4.73 11.39
CA ASP A 221 15.12 -4.19 11.38
C ASP A 221 14.21 -4.97 12.33
N TRP A 222 14.34 -6.30 12.33
CA TRP A 222 13.59 -7.17 13.24
C TRP A 222 13.85 -6.83 14.71
N ALA A 223 15.10 -6.65 15.08
CA ALA A 223 15.49 -6.32 16.46
C ALA A 223 14.86 -4.99 16.91
N LEU A 224 14.91 -3.95 16.05
CA LEU A 224 14.29 -2.67 16.37
C LEU A 224 12.77 -2.78 16.48
N VAL A 225 12.11 -3.37 15.50
CA VAL A 225 10.65 -3.48 15.48
C VAL A 225 10.14 -4.33 16.64
N ASN A 226 10.85 -5.42 16.96
CA ASN A 226 10.50 -6.23 18.12
C ASN A 226 10.59 -5.43 19.43
N ALA A 227 11.66 -4.65 19.63
CA ALA A 227 11.80 -3.79 20.80
C ALA A 227 10.68 -2.72 20.91
N VAL A 228 10.24 -2.16 19.77
CA VAL A 228 9.08 -1.26 19.73
C VAL A 228 7.82 -1.98 20.22
N ILE A 229 7.59 -3.18 19.71
CA ILE A 229 6.38 -3.95 20.02
C ILE A 229 6.42 -4.49 21.45
N ASP A 230 7.59 -4.88 21.98
CA ASP A 230 7.75 -5.28 23.37
C ASP A 230 7.42 -4.13 24.32
N HIS A 231 7.75 -2.88 23.93
CA HIS A 231 7.44 -1.70 24.73
C HIS A 231 5.96 -1.29 24.67
N PHE A 232 5.36 -1.26 23.48
CA PHE A 232 3.99 -0.74 23.30
C PHE A 232 2.92 -1.83 23.35
N GLY A 233 3.32 -3.10 23.20
CA GLY A 233 2.40 -4.24 23.13
C GLY A 233 1.75 -4.43 21.75
N ASP A 234 0.68 -5.24 21.74
CA ASP A 234 -0.08 -5.53 20.52
C ASP A 234 -1.12 -4.42 20.24
N VAL A 235 -0.66 -3.21 19.95
CA VAL A 235 -1.50 -2.05 19.61
C VAL A 235 -0.97 -1.33 18.36
N SER A 236 -1.83 -0.57 17.68
CA SER A 236 -1.39 0.43 16.70
C SER A 236 -0.88 1.66 17.45
N VAL A 237 0.33 2.10 17.15
CA VAL A 237 0.98 3.23 17.85
C VAL A 237 1.03 4.43 16.91
N PRO A 238 0.44 5.58 17.27
CA PRO A 238 0.57 6.80 16.48
C PRO A 238 2.04 7.19 16.28
N LEU A 239 2.38 7.64 15.06
CA LEU A 239 3.76 7.99 14.71
C LEU A 239 4.39 8.98 15.69
N ALA A 240 3.66 10.01 16.12
CA ALA A 240 4.18 11.00 17.09
C ALA A 240 4.67 10.33 18.37
N LYS A 241 3.84 9.47 18.98
CA LYS A 241 4.19 8.74 20.21
C LYS A 241 5.37 7.78 20.01
N LEU A 242 5.39 7.09 18.86
CA LEU A 242 6.47 6.18 18.49
C LEU A 242 7.80 6.92 18.30
N ALA A 243 7.78 8.04 17.57
CA ALA A 243 8.95 8.84 17.30
C ALA A 243 9.52 9.49 18.59
N ASP A 244 8.66 10.06 19.43
CA ASP A 244 9.06 10.66 20.70
C ASP A 244 9.73 9.62 21.62
N TRP A 245 9.19 8.41 21.68
CA TRP A 245 9.82 7.33 22.44
C TRP A 245 11.18 6.92 21.85
N LEU A 246 11.28 6.77 20.52
CA LEU A 246 12.53 6.42 19.85
C LEU A 246 13.60 7.52 19.97
N ASP A 247 13.22 8.79 20.08
CA ASP A 247 14.18 9.88 20.31
C ASP A 247 14.92 9.73 21.65
N GLY A 248 14.27 9.11 22.64
CA GLY A 248 14.88 8.72 23.91
C GLY A 248 15.68 7.41 23.87
N GLN A 249 15.75 6.72 22.71
CA GLN A 249 16.33 5.38 22.57
C GLN A 249 17.48 5.33 21.54
N PRO A 250 18.59 6.06 21.72
CA PRO A 250 19.65 6.16 20.70
C PRO A 250 20.27 4.80 20.34
N ARG A 251 20.37 3.87 21.31
CA ARG A 251 20.89 2.51 21.05
C ARG A 251 19.97 1.70 20.13
N LEU A 252 18.66 1.80 20.30
CA LEU A 252 17.69 1.12 19.42
C LEU A 252 17.72 1.72 18.03
N ARG A 253 17.77 3.05 17.90
CA ARG A 253 17.86 3.73 16.61
C ARG A 253 19.12 3.36 15.83
N ALA A 254 20.22 3.05 16.51
CA ALA A 254 21.48 2.62 15.90
C ALA A 254 21.41 1.20 15.32
N LEU A 255 20.47 0.33 15.73
CA LEU A 255 20.41 -1.07 15.31
C LEU A 255 20.36 -1.23 13.79
N ASN A 256 19.62 -0.37 13.10
CA ASN A 256 19.42 -0.46 11.65
C ASN A 256 19.74 0.83 10.88
N ALA A 257 20.45 1.76 11.51
CA ALA A 257 20.81 3.04 10.90
C ALA A 257 21.63 2.85 9.60
N ASP A 258 22.50 1.84 9.56
CA ASP A 258 23.36 1.54 8.41
C ASP A 258 22.73 0.59 7.38
N VAL A 259 21.48 0.16 7.59
CA VAL A 259 20.80 -0.74 6.65
C VAL A 259 20.45 -0.01 5.36
N ARG A 260 21.18 -0.34 4.28
CA ARG A 260 20.94 0.24 2.96
C ARG A 260 19.60 -0.19 2.38
N GLN A 261 18.84 0.76 1.89
CA GLN A 261 17.65 0.49 1.07
C GLN A 261 18.09 0.06 -0.34
N LYS A 262 17.53 -1.05 -0.85
CA LYS A 262 17.69 -1.44 -2.25
C LYS A 262 17.06 -0.37 -3.17
N ARG A 263 17.70 -0.12 -4.30
CA ARG A 263 17.11 0.71 -5.38
C ARG A 263 16.01 -0.08 -6.11
N LEU A 264 15.16 0.64 -6.85
CA LEU A 264 14.07 0.01 -7.62
C LEU A 264 14.59 -1.05 -8.60
N GLU A 265 15.73 -0.76 -9.24
CA GLU A 265 16.33 -1.63 -10.25
C GLU A 265 17.07 -2.85 -9.64
N GLU A 266 17.29 -2.86 -8.31
CA GLU A 266 17.97 -3.95 -7.57
C GLU A 266 16.97 -4.96 -6.95
N SER A 267 15.68 -4.79 -7.20
CA SER A 267 14.61 -5.56 -6.51
C SER A 267 14.04 -6.65 -7.38
#